data_9e382f519c5366fd91df74ddf248cb0f
#
_entry.id   9e382f519c5366fd91df74ddf248cb0f
#
_cell.length_a   1.000
_cell.length_b   1.000
_cell.length_c   1.000
_cell.angle_alpha   90.00
_cell.angle_beta   90.00
_cell.angle_gamma   90.00
#
_symmetry.space_group_name_H-M   'P 1'
#
loop_
_entity.id
_entity.type
_entity.pdbx_description
1 polymer ?
#
loop_
_entity_poly.entity_id
_entity_poly.type
_entity_poly.pdbx_seq_one_letter_code
_entity_poly.pdbx_strand_id
1 'polypeptide(L)'
;VLQSRGLGDVYKRQMDTNATVNQSIRMINAGCELVRVTAPSIKDAKNLRNIKDELNKKGYNVPLVADIHFTPNAAEIAAEIVEKVRINPGNYADKKKFQQIEYDDKSYNDEIERIYERVSPLIKICKKNGTAMRIGTNHGSLSDRIMSRFGDTPLGMVESALEYLRICEDHNYHNIVLSMKASNPLVMVHAVSY
;
A
#
# COMPACT_ATOMS: atom_id res chain seq x y z
N VAL A 1 0.92 19.97 0.85
CA VAL A 1 0.87 18.79 1.73
C VAL A 1 -0.58 18.40 1.89
N LEU A 2 -1.02 17.43 1.10
CA LEU A 2 -2.29 16.75 1.33
C LEU A 2 -2.10 15.85 2.56
N GLN A 3 -2.16 16.43 3.73
CA GLN A 3 -2.43 15.64 4.92
C GLN A 3 -3.79 14.99 4.70
N SER A 4 -3.85 13.67 4.80
CA SER A 4 -5.10 12.93 4.85
C SER A 4 -5.83 13.32 6.15
N ARG A 5 -6.55 14.43 6.12
CA ARG A 5 -7.45 14.80 7.21
C ARG A 5 -8.47 13.69 7.32
N GLY A 6 -8.70 13.22 8.53
CA GLY A 6 -9.71 12.20 8.80
C GLY A 6 -9.28 10.73 8.66
N LEU A 7 -7.97 10.42 8.48
CA LEU A 7 -7.48 9.04 8.55
C LEU A 7 -7.25 8.59 9.99
N GLY A 8 -7.97 7.56 10.42
CA GLY A 8 -7.71 6.86 11.67
C GLY A 8 -6.95 5.54 11.41
N ASP A 9 -5.99 5.21 12.27
CA ASP A 9 -5.17 4.00 12.18
C ASP A 9 -5.44 3.04 13.32
N VAL A 10 -5.68 1.75 12.99
CA VAL A 10 -5.77 0.65 13.95
C VAL A 10 -4.53 -0.22 13.88
N TYR A 11 -3.75 -0.21 14.95
CA TYR A 11 -2.55 -1.03 15.11
C TYR A 11 -2.72 -2.05 16.23
N LYS A 12 -2.17 -3.24 16.07
CA LYS A 12 -1.96 -4.27 17.11
C LYS A 12 -3.15 -5.15 17.53
N ARG A 13 -4.38 -4.97 17.03
CA ARG A 13 -5.53 -5.81 17.47
C ARG A 13 -6.41 -6.30 16.33
N GLN A 14 -5.85 -6.43 15.12
CA GLN A 14 -6.59 -6.75 13.90
C GLN A 14 -7.29 -8.11 13.95
N MET A 15 -6.79 -9.06 14.75
CA MET A 15 -7.44 -10.36 14.98
C MET A 15 -8.53 -10.32 16.04
N ASP A 16 -8.57 -9.26 16.89
CA ASP A 16 -9.67 -9.00 17.79
C ASP A 16 -10.68 -8.08 17.08
N THR A 17 -11.65 -8.68 16.43
CA THR A 17 -12.68 -7.97 15.66
C THR A 17 -13.41 -6.94 16.53
N ASN A 18 -13.82 -7.29 17.75
CA ASN A 18 -14.56 -6.40 18.62
C ASN A 18 -13.72 -5.20 19.07
N ALA A 19 -12.47 -5.42 19.46
CA ALA A 19 -11.58 -4.33 19.84
C ALA A 19 -11.29 -3.39 18.66
N THR A 20 -11.08 -3.95 17.46
CA THR A 20 -10.86 -3.18 16.23
C THR A 20 -12.09 -2.36 15.85
N VAL A 21 -13.27 -2.94 15.89
CA VAL A 21 -14.54 -2.25 15.63
C VAL A 21 -14.76 -1.11 16.62
N ASN A 22 -14.58 -1.36 17.92
CA ASN A 22 -14.75 -0.33 18.95
C ASN A 22 -13.75 0.81 18.80
N GLN A 23 -12.50 0.53 18.44
CA GLN A 23 -11.50 1.54 18.14
C GLN A 23 -11.87 2.35 16.91
N SER A 24 -12.32 1.68 15.84
CA SER A 24 -12.77 2.33 14.61
C SER A 24 -13.94 3.28 14.87
N ILE A 25 -14.93 2.85 15.66
CA ILE A 25 -16.09 3.67 16.04
C ILE A 25 -15.65 4.93 16.80
N ARG A 26 -14.71 4.82 17.75
CA ARG A 26 -14.19 5.99 18.46
C ARG A 26 -13.54 7.00 17.50
N MET A 27 -12.77 6.51 16.51
CA MET A 27 -12.14 7.38 15.51
C MET A 27 -13.17 8.04 14.61
N ILE A 28 -14.17 7.29 14.15
CA ILE A 28 -15.27 7.82 13.31
C ILE A 28 -16.04 8.91 14.06
N ASN A 29 -16.40 8.66 15.33
CA ASN A 29 -17.10 9.63 16.18
C ASN A 29 -16.25 10.87 16.48
N ALA A 30 -14.91 10.76 16.40
CA ALA A 30 -13.98 11.88 16.48
C ALA A 30 -13.77 12.62 15.14
N GLY A 31 -14.50 12.23 14.08
CA GLY A 31 -14.48 12.91 12.78
C GLY A 31 -13.57 12.28 11.73
N CYS A 32 -13.14 11.01 11.90
CA CYS A 32 -12.41 10.31 10.85
C CYS A 32 -13.36 9.93 9.71
N GLU A 33 -13.00 10.34 8.49
CA GLU A 33 -13.76 10.06 7.27
C GLU A 33 -13.46 8.70 6.67
N LEU A 34 -12.34 8.08 7.06
CA LEU A 34 -11.94 6.72 6.67
C LEU A 34 -11.05 6.10 7.75
N VAL A 35 -11.07 4.78 7.84
CA VAL A 35 -10.29 4.03 8.84
C VAL A 35 -9.30 3.12 8.15
N ARG A 36 -8.03 3.20 8.55
CA ARG A 36 -6.98 2.30 8.07
C ARG A 36 -6.72 1.21 9.10
N VAL A 37 -6.72 -0.04 8.61
CA VAL A 37 -6.43 -1.23 9.41
C VAL A 37 -5.21 -1.93 8.82
N THR A 38 -4.19 -2.16 9.63
CA THR A 38 -3.01 -2.93 9.21
C THR A 38 -3.40 -4.42 9.13
N ALA A 39 -3.10 -5.07 8.01
CA ALA A 39 -3.37 -6.49 7.80
C ALA A 39 -2.11 -7.22 7.32
N PRO A 40 -1.20 -7.60 8.24
CA PRO A 40 0.10 -8.15 7.90
C PRO A 40 0.04 -9.58 7.38
N SER A 41 -1.04 -10.31 7.63
CA SER A 41 -1.20 -11.71 7.23
C SER A 41 -2.50 -11.97 6.47
N ILE A 42 -2.57 -13.15 5.84
CA ILE A 42 -3.80 -13.62 5.18
C ILE A 42 -4.98 -13.72 6.18
N LYS A 43 -4.70 -14.10 7.43
CA LYS A 43 -5.74 -14.18 8.47
C LYS A 43 -6.31 -12.80 8.79
N ASP A 44 -5.43 -11.81 8.95
CA ASP A 44 -5.84 -10.42 9.20
C ASP A 44 -6.65 -9.87 8.01
N ALA A 45 -6.20 -10.13 6.77
CA ALA A 45 -6.91 -9.72 5.57
C ALA A 45 -8.32 -10.31 5.50
N LYS A 46 -8.48 -11.60 5.79
CA LYS A 46 -9.80 -12.25 5.86
C LYS A 46 -10.68 -11.66 6.97
N ASN A 47 -10.09 -11.30 8.11
CA ASN A 47 -10.83 -10.72 9.23
C ASN A 47 -11.36 -9.31 8.94
N LEU A 48 -10.83 -8.61 7.93
CA LEU A 48 -11.39 -7.32 7.47
C LEU A 48 -12.87 -7.44 7.08
N ARG A 49 -13.31 -8.60 6.59
CA ARG A 49 -14.73 -8.85 6.29
C ARG A 49 -15.59 -8.76 7.56
N ASN A 50 -15.17 -9.45 8.62
CA ASN A 50 -15.89 -9.43 9.90
C ASN A 50 -15.92 -8.02 10.50
N ILE A 51 -14.80 -7.28 10.42
CA ILE A 51 -14.70 -5.90 10.90
C ILE A 51 -15.67 -5.00 10.13
N LYS A 52 -15.70 -5.10 8.80
CA LYS A 52 -16.59 -4.31 7.94
C LYS A 52 -18.05 -4.61 8.20
N ASP A 53 -18.40 -5.89 8.29
CA ASP A 53 -19.77 -6.34 8.54
C ASP A 53 -20.28 -5.88 9.91
N GLU A 54 -19.45 -5.94 10.96
CA GLU A 54 -19.80 -5.45 12.30
C GLU A 54 -19.95 -3.92 12.37
N LEU A 55 -19.10 -3.16 11.65
CA LEU A 55 -19.25 -1.72 11.52
C LEU A 55 -20.58 -1.37 10.82
N ASN A 56 -20.90 -2.03 9.71
CA ASN A 56 -22.14 -1.84 8.97
C ASN A 56 -23.38 -2.18 9.81
N LYS A 57 -23.38 -3.30 10.54
CA LYS A 57 -24.46 -3.67 11.47
C LYS A 57 -24.73 -2.61 12.53
N LYS A 58 -23.68 -1.91 12.95
CA LYS A 58 -23.77 -0.81 13.94
C LYS A 58 -24.10 0.55 13.30
N GLY A 59 -24.33 0.60 11.98
CA GLY A 59 -24.70 1.81 11.23
C GLY A 59 -23.51 2.69 10.82
N TYR A 60 -22.27 2.19 10.93
CA TYR A 60 -21.07 2.90 10.52
C TYR A 60 -20.64 2.44 9.12
N ASN A 61 -20.90 3.25 8.11
CA ASN A 61 -20.53 2.97 6.72
C ASN A 61 -19.42 3.90 6.25
N VAL A 62 -18.22 3.70 6.78
CA VAL A 62 -17.01 4.45 6.40
C VAL A 62 -16.09 3.60 5.56
N PRO A 63 -15.36 4.19 4.60
CA PRO A 63 -14.37 3.46 3.82
C PRO A 63 -13.28 2.87 4.70
N LEU A 64 -12.95 1.60 4.46
CA LEU A 64 -11.81 0.94 5.09
C LEU A 64 -10.60 0.93 4.14
N VAL A 65 -9.43 1.13 4.71
CA VAL A 65 -8.14 1.01 4.03
C VAL A 65 -7.36 -0.15 4.65
N ALA A 66 -6.99 -1.14 3.87
CA ALA A 66 -6.09 -2.20 4.31
C ALA A 66 -4.63 -1.78 4.07
N ASP A 67 -3.83 -1.74 5.12
CA ASP A 67 -2.39 -1.48 5.03
C ASP A 67 -1.64 -2.81 5.01
N ILE A 68 -1.16 -3.19 3.82
CA ILE A 68 -0.47 -4.46 3.59
C ILE A 68 1.03 -4.19 3.47
N HIS A 69 1.82 -4.78 4.38
CA HIS A 69 3.26 -4.54 4.40
C HIS A 69 4.07 -5.48 3.50
N PHE A 70 3.90 -6.81 3.65
CA PHE A 70 4.85 -7.78 3.07
C PHE A 70 4.19 -8.96 2.34
N THR A 71 2.87 -9.08 2.37
CA THR A 71 2.18 -10.30 1.94
C THR A 71 1.25 -10.02 0.76
N PRO A 72 1.72 -10.21 -0.49
CA PRO A 72 0.90 -9.93 -1.68
C PRO A 72 -0.47 -10.62 -1.67
N ASN A 73 -0.55 -11.89 -1.28
CA ASN A 73 -1.81 -12.62 -1.21
C ASN A 73 -2.81 -12.00 -0.20
N ALA A 74 -2.30 -11.37 0.87
CA ALA A 74 -3.16 -10.63 1.80
C ALA A 74 -3.75 -9.38 1.14
N ALA A 75 -3.00 -8.69 0.27
CA ALA A 75 -3.50 -7.54 -0.48
C ALA A 75 -4.60 -7.94 -1.47
N GLU A 76 -4.44 -9.08 -2.14
CA GLU A 76 -5.45 -9.62 -3.08
C GLU A 76 -6.77 -9.91 -2.35
N ILE A 77 -6.71 -10.59 -1.19
CA ILE A 77 -7.90 -10.86 -0.35
C ILE A 77 -8.53 -9.54 0.17
N ALA A 78 -7.70 -8.63 0.67
CA ALA A 78 -8.19 -7.36 1.19
C ALA A 78 -8.87 -6.52 0.10
N ALA A 79 -8.35 -6.54 -1.13
CA ALA A 79 -8.89 -5.78 -2.26
C ALA A 79 -10.32 -6.20 -2.66
N GLU A 80 -10.75 -7.42 -2.29
CA GLU A 80 -12.13 -7.88 -2.46
C GLU A 80 -13.09 -7.39 -1.36
N ILE A 81 -12.56 -6.80 -0.29
CA ILE A 81 -13.31 -6.51 0.93
C ILE A 81 -13.41 -5.01 1.19
N VAL A 82 -12.30 -4.30 1.06
CA VAL A 82 -12.17 -2.89 1.46
C VAL A 82 -12.18 -1.93 0.28
N GLU A 83 -12.40 -0.66 0.54
CA GLU A 83 -12.46 0.39 -0.49
C GLU A 83 -11.08 0.79 -1.00
N LYS A 84 -10.01 0.54 -0.21
CA LYS A 84 -8.64 0.88 -0.60
C LYS A 84 -7.64 -0.09 0.00
N VAL A 85 -6.66 -0.50 -0.81
CA VAL A 85 -5.47 -1.22 -0.33
C VAL A 85 -4.24 -0.33 -0.42
N ARG A 86 -3.38 -0.37 0.59
CA ARG A 86 -2.06 0.27 0.53
C ARG A 86 -0.99 -0.80 0.41
N ILE A 87 -0.13 -0.62 -0.58
CA ILE A 87 1.07 -1.44 -0.78
C ILE A 87 2.32 -0.55 -0.73
N ASN A 88 3.46 -1.16 -0.43
CA ASN A 88 4.77 -0.51 -0.49
C ASN A 88 5.62 -1.22 -1.55
N PRO A 89 5.99 -0.55 -2.65
CA PRO A 89 6.78 -1.14 -3.74
C PRO A 89 8.00 -1.93 -3.25
N GLY A 90 8.81 -1.35 -2.37
CA GLY A 90 10.03 -1.97 -1.89
C GLY A 90 9.85 -3.22 -1.00
N ASN A 91 8.62 -3.51 -0.58
CA ASN A 91 8.31 -4.66 0.28
C ASN A 91 7.30 -5.63 -0.36
N TYR A 92 6.61 -5.22 -1.41
CA TYR A 92 5.52 -6.01 -1.99
C TYR A 92 6.03 -7.14 -2.87
N ALA A 93 6.73 -6.81 -3.93
CA ALA A 93 7.28 -7.77 -4.87
C ALA A 93 8.81 -7.71 -4.91
N ASP A 94 9.36 -6.55 -4.66
CA ASP A 94 10.77 -6.25 -4.68
C ASP A 94 11.34 -6.40 -3.25
N LYS A 95 12.05 -7.49 -3.00
CA LYS A 95 12.56 -7.77 -1.64
C LYS A 95 13.93 -7.14 -1.44
N LYS A 96 14.04 -6.33 -0.40
CA LYS A 96 15.34 -5.85 0.09
C LYS A 96 16.11 -7.03 0.70
N LYS A 97 17.21 -7.40 0.08
CA LYS A 97 18.09 -8.48 0.53
C LYS A 97 19.30 -7.98 1.32
N PHE A 98 19.48 -6.65 1.41
CA PHE A 98 20.64 -5.98 2.02
C PHE A 98 21.99 -6.42 1.40
N GLN A 99 21.95 -6.81 0.14
CA GLN A 99 23.14 -7.16 -0.63
C GLN A 99 23.45 -6.04 -1.62
N GLN A 100 24.72 -5.64 -1.71
CA GLN A 100 25.20 -4.84 -2.82
C GLN A 100 25.25 -5.73 -4.07
N ILE A 101 24.14 -5.82 -4.77
CA ILE A 101 24.07 -6.50 -6.07
C ILE A 101 24.12 -5.41 -7.13
N GLU A 102 25.10 -5.50 -8.01
CA GLU A 102 25.10 -4.69 -9.24
C GLU A 102 24.03 -5.27 -10.19
N TYR A 103 23.08 -4.43 -10.58
CA TYR A 103 22.08 -4.77 -11.56
C TYR A 103 22.49 -4.23 -12.92
N ASP A 104 22.80 -5.10 -13.87
CA ASP A 104 22.87 -4.72 -15.27
C ASP A 104 21.49 -4.48 -15.85
N ASP A 105 21.40 -3.95 -17.08
CA ASP A 105 20.10 -3.64 -17.69
C ASP A 105 19.23 -4.88 -17.90
N LYS A 106 19.83 -6.02 -18.12
CA LYS A 106 19.09 -7.27 -18.30
C LYS A 106 18.47 -7.74 -16.99
N SER A 107 19.27 -7.88 -15.94
CA SER A 107 18.78 -8.32 -14.64
C SER A 107 17.78 -7.32 -14.02
N TYR A 108 17.95 -6.03 -14.30
CA TYR A 108 17.00 -5.01 -13.91
C TYR A 108 15.63 -5.22 -14.58
N ASN A 109 15.62 -5.45 -15.90
CA ASN A 109 14.39 -5.67 -16.68
C ASN A 109 13.71 -7.01 -16.32
N ASP A 110 14.48 -8.07 -16.09
CA ASP A 110 13.96 -9.36 -15.64
C ASP A 110 13.20 -9.21 -14.29
N GLU A 111 13.72 -8.36 -13.37
CA GLU A 111 13.05 -8.06 -12.12
C GLU A 111 11.78 -7.20 -12.31
N ILE A 112 11.77 -6.25 -13.25
CA ILE A 112 10.56 -5.49 -13.61
C ILE A 112 9.47 -6.43 -14.12
N GLU A 113 9.82 -7.39 -14.99
CA GLU A 113 8.86 -8.37 -15.50
C GLU A 113 8.29 -9.24 -14.38
N ARG A 114 9.14 -9.69 -13.44
CA ARG A 114 8.70 -10.42 -12.25
C ARG A 114 7.76 -9.59 -11.37
N ILE A 115 8.04 -8.30 -11.20
CA ILE A 115 7.17 -7.38 -10.44
C ILE A 115 5.83 -7.24 -11.18
N TYR A 116 5.86 -7.07 -12.51
CA TYR A 116 4.66 -6.98 -13.34
C TYR A 116 3.75 -8.20 -13.13
N GLU A 117 4.30 -9.41 -13.25
CA GLU A 117 3.55 -10.64 -13.00
C GLU A 117 2.95 -10.71 -11.60
N ARG A 118 3.69 -10.25 -10.59
CA ARG A 118 3.26 -10.34 -9.18
C ARG A 118 2.21 -9.30 -8.80
N VAL A 119 2.22 -8.12 -9.42
CA VAL A 119 1.29 -7.02 -9.15
C VAL A 119 0.00 -7.13 -9.97
N SER A 120 0.08 -7.68 -11.18
CA SER A 120 -1.05 -7.81 -12.10
C SER A 120 -2.30 -8.47 -11.51
N PRO A 121 -2.22 -9.54 -10.70
CA PRO A 121 -3.41 -10.13 -10.06
C PRO A 121 -4.13 -9.12 -9.15
N LEU A 122 -3.39 -8.39 -8.32
CA LEU A 122 -3.96 -7.37 -7.43
C LEU A 122 -4.65 -6.26 -8.23
N ILE A 123 -4.02 -5.77 -9.30
CA ILE A 123 -4.59 -4.73 -10.17
C ILE A 123 -5.92 -5.20 -10.77
N LYS A 124 -5.96 -6.42 -11.28
CA LYS A 124 -7.19 -7.02 -11.85
C LYS A 124 -8.32 -7.10 -10.81
N ILE A 125 -8.01 -7.50 -9.58
CA ILE A 125 -8.97 -7.56 -8.47
C ILE A 125 -9.47 -6.16 -8.12
N CYS A 126 -8.55 -5.20 -7.94
CA CYS A 126 -8.89 -3.81 -7.65
C CYS A 126 -9.79 -3.21 -8.75
N LYS A 127 -9.43 -3.42 -10.02
CA LYS A 127 -10.22 -2.96 -11.17
C LYS A 127 -11.63 -3.54 -11.18
N LYS A 128 -11.75 -4.86 -10.95
CA LYS A 128 -13.03 -5.57 -10.91
C LYS A 128 -13.95 -5.08 -9.80
N ASN A 129 -13.40 -4.79 -8.62
CA ASN A 129 -14.17 -4.43 -7.43
C ASN A 129 -14.30 -2.90 -7.22
N GLY A 130 -13.66 -2.07 -8.05
CA GLY A 130 -13.62 -0.62 -7.86
C GLY A 130 -12.76 -0.18 -6.67
N THR A 131 -11.91 -1.07 -6.15
CA THR A 131 -11.03 -0.80 -5.01
C THR A 131 -9.91 0.13 -5.43
N ALA A 132 -9.64 1.18 -4.66
CA ALA A 132 -8.52 2.07 -4.90
C ALA A 132 -7.20 1.44 -4.43
N MET A 133 -6.10 1.80 -5.08
CA MET A 133 -4.75 1.39 -4.67
C MET A 133 -3.93 2.59 -4.22
N ARG A 134 -3.33 2.51 -3.03
CA ARG A 134 -2.32 3.47 -2.61
C ARG A 134 -0.94 2.85 -2.74
N ILE A 135 -0.14 3.41 -3.62
CA ILE A 135 1.29 3.10 -3.77
C ILE A 135 2.04 4.00 -2.79
N GLY A 136 2.45 3.42 -1.67
CA GLY A 136 3.07 4.15 -0.56
C GLY A 136 4.55 3.85 -0.45
N THR A 137 5.40 4.69 -1.08
CA THR A 137 6.85 4.57 -1.05
C THR A 137 7.42 5.21 0.21
N ASN A 138 8.25 4.45 0.91
CA ASN A 138 9.02 4.94 2.06
C ASN A 138 10.51 4.94 1.68
N HIS A 139 11.21 6.04 1.96
CA HIS A 139 12.63 6.19 1.68
C HIS A 139 13.46 5.04 2.29
N GLY A 140 13.23 4.71 3.55
CA GLY A 140 13.95 3.62 4.25
C GLY A 140 13.63 2.20 3.80
N SER A 141 12.72 2.00 2.84
CA SER A 141 12.32 0.68 2.32
C SER A 141 12.47 0.55 0.80
N LEU A 142 13.31 1.36 0.19
CA LEU A 142 13.63 1.20 -1.22
C LEU A 142 14.31 -0.16 -1.44
N SER A 143 14.01 -0.83 -2.56
CA SER A 143 14.61 -2.12 -2.90
C SER A 143 16.08 -1.97 -3.25
N ASP A 144 16.84 -3.07 -3.14
CA ASP A 144 18.26 -3.08 -3.48
C ASP A 144 18.47 -2.72 -4.96
N ARG A 145 17.54 -3.10 -5.83
CA ARG A 145 17.56 -2.75 -7.26
C ARG A 145 17.43 -1.25 -7.50
N ILE A 146 16.51 -0.59 -6.84
CA ILE A 146 16.34 0.87 -6.90
C ILE A 146 17.55 1.57 -6.30
N MET A 147 18.04 1.07 -5.15
CA MET A 147 19.24 1.62 -4.51
C MET A 147 20.47 1.49 -5.38
N SER A 148 20.65 0.37 -6.08
CA SER A 148 21.76 0.15 -7.00
C SER A 148 21.75 1.13 -8.19
N ARG A 149 20.57 1.39 -8.77
CA ARG A 149 20.46 2.20 -10.00
C ARG A 149 20.29 3.70 -9.76
N PHE A 150 19.54 4.08 -8.73
CA PHE A 150 19.17 5.48 -8.45
C PHE A 150 19.72 6.00 -7.13
N GLY A 151 20.33 5.13 -6.32
CA GLY A 151 20.84 5.47 -4.99
C GLY A 151 19.74 5.76 -3.96
N ASP A 152 20.18 6.18 -2.77
CA ASP A 152 19.31 6.63 -1.69
C ASP A 152 18.90 8.10 -1.91
N THR A 153 18.12 8.34 -2.95
CA THR A 153 17.80 9.68 -3.45
C THR A 153 16.30 9.91 -3.58
N PRO A 154 15.84 11.17 -3.63
CA PRO A 154 14.45 11.49 -3.98
C PRO A 154 14.03 10.87 -5.32
N LEU A 155 14.92 10.85 -6.32
CA LEU A 155 14.65 10.21 -7.62
C LEU A 155 14.39 8.70 -7.47
N GLY A 156 15.16 8.00 -6.64
CA GLY A 156 14.92 6.59 -6.36
C GLY A 156 13.55 6.33 -5.75
N MET A 157 13.06 7.22 -4.88
CA MET A 157 11.69 7.13 -4.36
C MET A 157 10.64 7.30 -5.45
N VAL A 158 10.85 8.26 -6.34
CA VAL A 158 9.94 8.55 -7.46
C VAL A 158 9.89 7.36 -8.42
N GLU A 159 11.04 6.87 -8.88
CA GLU A 159 11.10 5.73 -9.80
C GLU A 159 10.50 4.46 -9.20
N SER A 160 10.72 4.20 -7.91
CA SER A 160 10.07 3.08 -7.21
C SER A 160 8.53 3.14 -7.26
N ALA A 161 7.93 4.32 -7.25
CA ALA A 161 6.50 4.50 -7.40
C ALA A 161 6.05 4.46 -8.86
N LEU A 162 6.81 5.09 -9.76
CA LEU A 162 6.49 5.18 -11.19
C LEU A 162 6.51 3.83 -11.89
N GLU A 163 7.40 2.92 -11.51
CA GLU A 163 7.40 1.55 -12.04
C GLU A 163 6.04 0.86 -11.79
N TYR A 164 5.51 0.96 -10.58
CA TYR A 164 4.18 0.41 -10.25
C TYR A 164 3.05 1.17 -10.94
N LEU A 165 3.20 2.48 -11.11
CA LEU A 165 2.22 3.30 -11.84
C LEU A 165 2.14 2.87 -13.32
N ARG A 166 3.29 2.67 -13.98
CA ARG A 166 3.34 2.19 -15.38
C ARG A 166 2.63 0.84 -15.52
N ILE A 167 2.85 -0.09 -14.59
CA ILE A 167 2.12 -1.38 -14.57
C ILE A 167 0.61 -1.17 -14.44
N CYS A 168 0.17 -0.24 -13.60
CA CYS A 168 -1.24 0.07 -13.46
C CYS A 168 -1.83 0.67 -14.75
N GLU A 169 -1.08 1.54 -15.42
CA GLU A 169 -1.46 2.15 -16.71
C GLU A 169 -1.59 1.10 -17.80
N ASP A 170 -0.66 0.14 -17.89
CA ASP A 170 -0.73 -0.99 -18.86
C ASP A 170 -2.00 -1.82 -18.66
N HIS A 171 -2.50 -1.91 -17.44
CA HIS A 171 -3.78 -2.55 -17.13
C HIS A 171 -4.99 -1.62 -17.28
N ASN A 172 -4.79 -0.38 -17.74
CA ASN A 172 -5.84 0.66 -17.79
C ASN A 172 -6.56 0.78 -16.42
N TYR A 173 -5.78 0.91 -15.36
CA TYR A 173 -6.24 1.07 -13.98
C TYR A 173 -5.72 2.38 -13.40
N HIS A 174 -6.63 3.33 -13.12
CA HIS A 174 -6.31 4.71 -12.75
C HIS A 174 -6.81 5.11 -11.35
N ASN A 175 -7.43 4.21 -10.59
CA ASN A 175 -7.90 4.51 -9.23
C ASN A 175 -6.75 4.39 -8.23
N ILE A 176 -5.79 5.31 -8.33
CA ILE A 176 -4.49 5.24 -7.67
C ILE A 176 -4.24 6.49 -6.83
N VAL A 177 -3.60 6.31 -5.68
CA VAL A 177 -3.04 7.38 -4.85
C VAL A 177 -1.56 7.11 -4.66
N LEU A 178 -0.71 8.05 -5.01
CA LEU A 178 0.71 8.01 -4.71
C LEU A 178 0.99 8.69 -3.37
N SER A 179 1.88 8.12 -2.56
CA SER A 179 2.36 8.77 -1.35
C SER A 179 3.84 8.50 -1.12
N MET A 180 4.56 9.58 -0.86
CA MET A 180 6.00 9.57 -0.57
C MET A 180 6.22 9.90 0.90
N LYS A 181 7.07 9.12 1.57
CA LYS A 181 7.46 9.36 2.96
C LYS A 181 8.95 9.26 3.12
N ALA A 182 9.56 10.29 3.70
CA ALA A 182 10.96 10.31 4.11
C ALA A 182 11.08 10.92 5.51
N SER A 183 12.11 10.50 6.26
CA SER A 183 12.42 11.10 7.57
C SER A 183 12.95 12.52 7.42
N ASN A 184 13.65 12.81 6.31
CA ASN A 184 14.09 14.14 5.97
C ASN A 184 13.01 14.87 5.15
N PRO A 185 12.47 16.01 5.65
CA PRO A 185 11.44 16.77 4.94
C PRO A 185 11.88 17.28 3.56
N LEU A 186 13.16 17.64 3.38
CA LEU A 186 13.69 18.11 2.09
C LEU A 186 13.64 16.99 1.04
N VAL A 187 14.01 15.77 1.41
CA VAL A 187 13.91 14.60 0.53
C VAL A 187 12.46 14.37 0.11
N MET A 188 11.51 14.49 1.05
CA MET A 188 10.10 14.34 0.76
C MET A 188 9.58 15.43 -0.19
N VAL A 189 9.95 16.70 0.03
CA VAL A 189 9.56 17.82 -0.83
C VAL A 189 10.10 17.61 -2.24
N HIS A 190 11.37 17.26 -2.38
CA HIS A 190 11.97 16.99 -3.69
C HIS A 190 11.28 15.83 -4.39
N ALA A 191 11.00 14.71 -3.71
CA ALA A 191 10.34 13.56 -4.31
C ALA A 191 8.89 13.86 -4.78
N VAL A 192 8.22 14.84 -4.19
CA VAL A 192 6.86 15.24 -4.60
C VAL A 192 6.89 16.29 -5.72
N SER A 193 8.05 16.93 -5.95
CA SER A 193 8.23 17.96 -6.97
C SER A 193 8.61 17.39 -8.36
N TYR A 194 8.96 16.11 -8.45
CA TYR A 194 9.16 15.39 -9.70
C TYR A 194 7.82 14.95 -10.29
#